data_e71c67588adb0177b1bcd505cf425854
#
_entry.id   e71c67588adb0177b1bcd505cf425854
#
_cell.length_a   1.000
_cell.length_b   1.000
_cell.length_c   1.000
_cell.angle_alpha   90.00
_cell.angle_beta   90.00
_cell.angle_gamma   90.00
#
_symmetry.space_group_name_H-M   'P 1'
#
loop_
_entity.id
_entity.type
_entity.pdbx_description
1 polymer ?
#
loop_
_entity_poly.entity_id
_entity_poly.type
_entity_poly.pdbx_seq_one_letter_code
_entity_poly.pdbx_strand_id
1 'polypeptide(L)'
;QVNSISSAVTGFFDPAMAYTVTLFGAEYSIATVIGGLVTAIFAGLVIIGGLKRIATVSERVVPGMVVVFLLFSFTLIFYNIDKLPSALLLIVQHAFGLQAFGAGMFGAILIAMQMGLARGIFANEAGLGSAPIAAAAAKTNEPARQGLVTMTQTFIDSIIICSMTGLALVMTNTYNIPGLEGAAVTSAAFQAGLPFVPPEVVSFI
;
A
#
# COMPACT_ATOMS: atom_id res chain seq x y z
N GLN A 1 -4.03 9.03 -0.32
CA GLN A 1 -2.62 8.95 -0.75
C GLN A 1 -1.79 10.13 -0.24
N VAL A 2 -2.20 11.38 -0.46
CA VAL A 2 -1.46 12.57 0.05
C VAL A 2 -1.33 12.53 1.57
N ASN A 3 -2.37 12.12 2.29
CA ASN A 3 -2.33 11.95 3.75
C ASN A 3 -1.27 10.92 4.17
N SER A 4 -1.16 9.80 3.46
CA SER A 4 -0.15 8.77 3.74
C SER A 4 1.28 9.28 3.51
N ILE A 5 1.49 10.06 2.43
CA ILE A 5 2.78 10.72 2.15
C ILE A 5 3.12 11.72 3.27
N SER A 6 2.16 12.56 3.66
CA SER A 6 2.35 13.53 4.75
C SER A 6 2.67 12.84 6.07
N SER A 7 2.01 11.72 6.38
CA SER A 7 2.29 10.93 7.58
C SER A 7 3.69 10.31 7.55
N ALA A 8 4.14 9.81 6.39
CA ALA A 8 5.50 9.30 6.23
C ALA A 8 6.56 10.39 6.43
N VAL A 9 6.34 11.57 5.85
CA VAL A 9 7.23 12.73 6.03
C VAL A 9 7.29 13.16 7.50
N THR A 10 6.14 13.20 8.19
CA THR A 10 6.09 13.51 9.61
C THR A 10 6.83 12.48 10.44
N GLY A 11 6.61 11.19 10.17
CA GLY A 11 7.30 10.10 10.86
C GLY A 11 8.82 10.14 10.70
N PHE A 12 9.32 10.68 9.58
CA PHE A 12 10.75 10.80 9.32
C PHE A 12 11.37 12.06 9.95
N PHE A 13 10.75 13.23 9.77
CA PHE A 13 11.35 14.51 10.17
C PHE A 13 10.93 15.00 11.55
N ASP A 14 9.76 14.63 12.03
CA ASP A 14 9.20 15.10 13.30
C ASP A 14 8.29 14.04 13.96
N PRO A 15 8.85 12.87 14.35
CA PRO A 15 8.07 11.77 14.94
C PRO A 15 7.44 12.16 16.29
N ALA A 16 7.98 13.16 16.97
CA ALA A 16 7.49 13.63 18.27
C ALA A 16 6.47 14.78 18.17
N MET A 17 6.15 15.26 16.95
CA MET A 17 5.31 16.45 16.71
C MET A 17 5.75 17.66 17.54
N ALA A 18 7.07 17.86 17.64
CA ALA A 18 7.66 18.90 18.48
C ALA A 18 7.38 20.33 17.96
N TYR A 19 7.16 20.45 16.65
CA TYR A 19 6.90 21.72 15.97
C TYR A 19 5.52 21.70 15.34
N THR A 20 4.53 22.30 15.99
CA THR A 20 3.15 22.37 15.51
C THR A 20 2.76 23.78 15.07
N VAL A 21 1.93 23.86 14.04
CA VAL A 21 1.27 25.09 13.56
C VAL A 21 -0.23 24.85 13.52
N THR A 22 -1.00 25.78 14.04
CA THR A 22 -2.45 25.75 13.97
C THR A 22 -2.92 26.32 12.63
N LEU A 23 -3.50 25.47 11.80
CA LEU A 23 -4.13 25.83 10.51
C LEU A 23 -5.60 25.42 10.55
N PHE A 24 -6.48 26.33 10.23
CA PHE A 24 -7.94 26.09 10.17
C PHE A 24 -8.55 25.49 11.45
N GLY A 25 -7.95 25.77 12.62
CA GLY A 25 -8.44 25.26 13.91
C GLY A 25 -7.98 23.85 14.28
N ALA A 26 -7.09 23.26 13.50
CA ALA A 26 -6.41 21.99 13.82
C ALA A 26 -4.90 22.20 13.92
N GLU A 27 -4.26 21.43 14.81
CA GLU A 27 -2.81 21.46 14.98
C GLU A 27 -2.17 20.44 14.02
N TYR A 28 -1.22 20.94 13.21
CA TYR A 28 -0.44 20.13 12.27
C TYR A 28 1.04 20.28 12.56
N SER A 29 1.81 19.20 12.41
CA SER A 29 3.28 19.32 12.41
C SER A 29 3.76 20.17 11.24
N ILE A 30 4.77 20.99 11.45
CA ILE A 30 5.42 21.77 10.37
C ILE A 30 5.91 20.83 9.27
N ALA A 31 6.43 19.65 9.64
CA ALA A 31 6.87 18.63 8.68
C ALA A 31 5.73 18.17 7.77
N THR A 32 4.51 18.00 8.31
CA THR A 32 3.30 17.64 7.55
C THR A 32 2.96 18.72 6.52
N VAL A 33 2.99 19.99 6.93
CA VAL A 33 2.63 21.13 6.05
C VAL A 33 3.67 21.28 4.93
N ILE A 34 4.95 21.22 5.27
CA ILE A 34 6.04 21.32 4.28
C ILE A 34 5.98 20.12 3.33
N GLY A 35 5.82 18.90 3.85
CA GLY A 35 5.70 17.69 3.04
C GLY A 35 4.51 17.74 2.09
N GLY A 36 3.36 18.21 2.57
CA GLY A 36 2.17 18.42 1.74
C GLY A 36 2.41 19.46 0.63
N LEU A 37 3.07 20.59 0.96
CA LEU A 37 3.39 21.65 0.00
C LEU A 37 4.37 21.15 -1.08
N VAL A 38 5.44 20.48 -0.67
CA VAL A 38 6.43 19.88 -1.57
C VAL A 38 5.75 18.87 -2.51
N THR A 39 4.93 17.99 -1.96
CA THR A 39 4.18 17.00 -2.75
C THR A 39 3.24 17.68 -3.75
N ALA A 40 2.53 18.74 -3.33
CA ALA A 40 1.64 19.49 -4.21
C ALA A 40 2.39 20.18 -5.37
N ILE A 41 3.57 20.76 -5.09
CA ILE A 41 4.42 21.38 -6.11
C ILE A 41 4.90 20.32 -7.13
N PHE A 42 5.45 19.20 -6.67
CA PHE A 42 5.90 18.14 -7.55
C PHE A 42 4.76 17.54 -8.38
N ALA A 43 3.62 17.25 -7.75
CA ALA A 43 2.44 16.76 -8.45
C ALA A 43 1.95 17.78 -9.49
N GLY A 44 1.89 19.07 -9.13
CA GLY A 44 1.52 20.15 -10.06
C GLY A 44 2.45 20.24 -11.27
N LEU A 45 3.76 20.18 -11.04
CA LEU A 45 4.75 20.19 -12.12
C LEU A 45 4.61 18.99 -13.08
N VAL A 46 4.25 17.82 -12.57
CA VAL A 46 4.03 16.63 -13.39
C VAL A 46 2.71 16.76 -14.15
N ILE A 47 1.63 17.21 -13.51
CA ILE A 47 0.28 17.32 -14.10
C ILE A 47 0.26 18.37 -15.21
N ILE A 48 0.91 19.52 -15.03
CA ILE A 48 1.00 20.61 -16.07
C ILE A 48 1.63 20.06 -17.36
N GLY A 49 2.51 19.06 -17.27
CA GLY A 49 3.09 18.41 -18.46
C GLY A 49 2.17 17.45 -19.20
N GLY A 50 0.95 17.22 -18.71
CA GLY A 50 -0.06 16.36 -19.31
C GLY A 50 0.26 14.86 -19.24
N LEU A 51 -0.59 14.04 -19.86
CA LEU A 51 -0.54 12.56 -19.78
C LEU A 51 0.83 11.98 -20.16
N LYS A 52 1.51 12.55 -21.16
CA LYS A 52 2.83 12.05 -21.58
C LYS A 52 3.88 12.21 -20.49
N ARG A 53 3.85 13.33 -19.77
CA ARG A 53 4.80 13.59 -18.68
C ARG A 53 4.51 12.74 -17.48
N ILE A 54 3.24 12.57 -17.14
CA ILE A 54 2.79 11.66 -16.07
C ILE A 54 3.28 10.24 -16.37
N ALA A 55 3.05 9.73 -17.58
CA ALA A 55 3.52 8.41 -17.99
C ALA A 55 5.05 8.26 -17.89
N THR A 56 5.82 9.25 -18.36
CA THR A 56 7.30 9.20 -18.33
C THR A 56 7.84 9.21 -16.89
N VAL A 57 7.25 10.00 -16.00
CA VAL A 57 7.66 10.04 -14.58
C VAL A 57 7.31 8.72 -13.90
N SER A 58 6.09 8.20 -14.10
CA SER A 58 5.65 6.93 -13.54
C SER A 58 6.51 5.76 -14.02
N GLU A 59 6.85 5.71 -15.32
CA GLU A 59 7.70 4.67 -15.91
C GLU A 59 9.08 4.56 -15.22
N ARG A 60 9.61 5.65 -14.70
CA ARG A 60 10.91 5.67 -14.02
C ARG A 60 10.80 5.45 -12.51
N VAL A 61 9.81 6.04 -11.88
CA VAL A 61 9.68 6.04 -10.41
C VAL A 61 9.06 4.72 -9.91
N VAL A 62 7.98 4.27 -10.54
CA VAL A 62 7.23 3.10 -10.07
C VAL A 62 8.06 1.82 -10.00
N PRO A 63 8.87 1.44 -11.02
CA PRO A 63 9.69 0.24 -10.93
C PRO A 63 10.70 0.31 -9.76
N GLY A 64 11.28 1.49 -9.53
CA GLY A 64 12.19 1.70 -8.40
C GLY A 64 11.52 1.48 -7.06
N MET A 65 10.32 2.03 -6.88
CA MET A 65 9.52 1.84 -5.66
C MET A 65 9.15 0.36 -5.46
N VAL A 66 8.71 -0.33 -6.51
CA VAL A 66 8.35 -1.75 -6.44
C VAL A 66 9.56 -2.61 -6.06
N VAL A 67 10.73 -2.36 -6.64
CA VAL A 67 11.96 -3.10 -6.30
C VAL A 67 12.33 -2.89 -4.83
N VAL A 68 12.31 -1.64 -4.35
CA VAL A 68 12.59 -1.34 -2.94
C VAL A 68 11.61 -2.05 -2.03
N PHE A 69 10.30 -1.93 -2.29
CA PHE A 69 9.25 -2.58 -1.52
C PHE A 69 9.43 -4.11 -1.48
N LEU A 70 9.70 -4.74 -2.62
CA LEU A 70 9.92 -6.19 -2.68
C LEU A 70 11.17 -6.61 -1.90
N LEU A 71 12.28 -5.86 -2.00
CA LEU A 71 13.50 -6.16 -1.24
C LEU A 71 13.24 -6.14 0.27
N PHE A 72 12.56 -5.12 0.78
CA PHE A 72 12.21 -5.05 2.20
C PHE A 72 11.23 -6.14 2.60
N SER A 73 10.22 -6.43 1.77
CA SER A 73 9.24 -7.48 2.02
C SER A 73 9.89 -8.87 2.04
N PHE A 74 10.76 -9.18 1.09
CA PHE A 74 11.54 -10.43 1.10
C PHE A 74 12.42 -10.52 2.33
N THR A 75 13.13 -9.44 2.68
CA THR A 75 13.97 -9.41 3.87
C THR A 75 13.17 -9.67 5.13
N LEU A 76 11.98 -9.07 5.28
CA LEU A 76 11.08 -9.31 6.40
C LEU A 76 10.65 -10.77 6.48
N ILE A 77 10.23 -11.36 5.36
CA ILE A 77 9.77 -12.75 5.31
C ILE A 77 10.92 -13.71 5.63
N PHE A 78 12.10 -13.51 5.05
CA PHE A 78 13.26 -14.35 5.32
C PHE A 78 13.75 -14.22 6.76
N TYR A 79 13.74 -13.02 7.31
CA TYR A 79 14.14 -12.79 8.71
C TYR A 79 13.17 -13.46 9.70
N ASN A 80 11.89 -13.54 9.36
CA ASN A 80 10.86 -14.16 10.20
C ASN A 80 10.36 -15.50 9.62
N ILE A 81 11.19 -16.24 8.92
CA ILE A 81 10.77 -17.45 8.19
C ILE A 81 10.11 -18.51 9.08
N ASP A 82 10.49 -18.55 10.37
CA ASP A 82 9.89 -19.46 11.36
C ASP A 82 8.39 -19.21 11.56
N LYS A 83 7.93 -17.98 11.34
CA LYS A 83 6.51 -17.62 11.47
C LYS A 83 5.71 -17.85 10.19
N LEU A 84 6.39 -18.12 9.06
CA LEU A 84 5.72 -18.27 7.76
C LEU A 84 4.69 -19.41 7.73
N PRO A 85 4.97 -20.64 8.23
CA PRO A 85 3.99 -21.72 8.20
C PRO A 85 2.75 -21.40 9.05
N SER A 86 2.92 -20.81 10.23
CA SER A 86 1.83 -20.41 11.10
C SER A 86 0.97 -19.28 10.50
N ALA A 87 1.61 -18.32 9.83
CA ALA A 87 0.91 -17.24 9.13
C ALA A 87 0.06 -17.78 7.97
N LEU A 88 0.60 -18.67 7.15
CA LEU A 88 -0.15 -19.30 6.06
C LEU A 88 -1.34 -20.13 6.58
N LEU A 89 -1.13 -20.90 7.66
CA LEU A 89 -2.19 -21.65 8.30
C LEU A 89 -3.30 -20.72 8.81
N LEU A 90 -2.92 -19.61 9.45
CA LEU A 90 -3.84 -18.61 9.97
C LEU A 90 -4.68 -17.98 8.85
N ILE A 91 -4.05 -17.60 7.73
CA ILE A 91 -4.75 -17.07 6.56
C ILE A 91 -5.80 -18.05 6.05
N VAL A 92 -5.43 -19.33 5.89
CA VAL A 92 -6.36 -20.38 5.43
C VAL A 92 -7.49 -20.58 6.42
N GLN A 93 -7.20 -20.66 7.72
CA GLN A 93 -8.21 -20.83 8.77
C GLN A 93 -9.22 -19.67 8.79
N HIS A 94 -8.76 -18.43 8.66
CA HIS A 94 -9.64 -17.27 8.59
C HIS A 94 -10.44 -17.20 7.28
N ALA A 95 -9.84 -17.57 6.15
CA ALA A 95 -10.51 -17.58 4.85
C ALA A 95 -11.70 -18.55 4.82
N PHE A 96 -11.57 -19.70 5.47
CA PHE A 96 -12.63 -20.69 5.56
C PHE A 96 -13.50 -20.55 6.82
N GLY A 97 -13.33 -19.51 7.61
CA GLY A 97 -14.12 -19.24 8.79
C GLY A 97 -13.97 -20.30 9.88
N LEU A 98 -12.89 -21.08 9.88
CA LEU A 98 -12.68 -22.21 10.81
C LEU A 98 -12.62 -21.80 12.28
N GLN A 99 -12.41 -20.52 12.57
CA GLN A 99 -12.43 -19.98 13.93
C GLN A 99 -13.85 -19.59 14.40
N ALA A 100 -14.78 -19.41 13.48
CA ALA A 100 -16.16 -19.05 13.77
C ALA A 100 -17.10 -20.26 13.62
N PHE A 101 -16.78 -21.36 14.32
CA PHE A 101 -17.62 -22.56 14.30
C PHE A 101 -19.03 -22.25 14.79
N GLY A 102 -20.05 -22.53 13.96
CA GLY A 102 -21.45 -22.32 14.24
C GLY A 102 -22.14 -21.31 13.31
N ALA A 103 -23.24 -20.72 13.77
CA ALA A 103 -24.05 -19.79 12.97
C ALA A 103 -23.30 -18.51 12.49
N GLY A 104 -22.16 -18.18 13.13
CA GLY A 104 -21.31 -17.05 12.75
C GLY A 104 -20.39 -17.31 11.54
N MET A 105 -20.14 -18.55 11.18
CA MET A 105 -19.19 -18.90 10.09
C MET A 105 -19.60 -18.33 8.73
N PHE A 106 -20.86 -18.47 8.36
CA PHE A 106 -21.38 -17.91 7.12
C PHE A 106 -21.29 -16.38 7.09
N GLY A 107 -21.59 -15.72 8.21
CA GLY A 107 -21.46 -14.26 8.33
C GLY A 107 -20.01 -13.80 8.17
N ALA A 108 -19.06 -14.48 8.80
CA ALA A 108 -17.63 -14.16 8.70
C ALA A 108 -17.10 -14.33 7.27
N ILE A 109 -17.49 -15.42 6.59
CA ILE A 109 -17.10 -15.65 5.18
C ILE A 109 -17.70 -14.56 4.28
N LEU A 110 -18.96 -14.21 4.43
CA LEU A 110 -19.61 -13.17 3.61
C LEU A 110 -18.93 -11.81 3.81
N ILE A 111 -18.62 -11.42 5.05
CA ILE A 111 -17.91 -10.17 5.34
C ILE A 111 -16.49 -10.19 4.74
N ALA A 112 -15.77 -11.29 4.89
CA ALA A 112 -14.43 -11.43 4.32
C ALA A 112 -14.46 -11.34 2.77
N MET A 113 -15.43 -12.00 2.14
CA MET A 113 -15.65 -11.92 0.69
C MET A 113 -16.00 -10.49 0.26
N GLN A 114 -16.92 -9.83 0.94
CA GLN A 114 -17.33 -8.46 0.62
C GLN A 114 -16.15 -7.49 0.73
N MET A 115 -15.40 -7.55 1.82
CA MET A 115 -14.22 -6.69 2.03
C MET A 115 -13.11 -7.01 1.04
N GLY A 116 -12.83 -8.27 0.77
CA GLY A 116 -11.82 -8.70 -0.19
C GLY A 116 -12.16 -8.29 -1.61
N LEU A 117 -13.41 -8.49 -2.07
CA LEU A 117 -13.89 -8.04 -3.37
C LEU A 117 -13.81 -6.52 -3.51
N ALA A 118 -14.30 -5.77 -2.53
CA ALA A 118 -14.27 -4.31 -2.56
C ALA A 118 -12.84 -3.78 -2.67
N ARG A 119 -11.89 -4.34 -1.91
CA ARG A 119 -10.49 -3.94 -1.96
C ARG A 119 -9.80 -4.37 -3.25
N GLY A 120 -10.09 -5.57 -3.77
CA GLY A 120 -9.55 -6.05 -5.04
C GLY A 120 -10.02 -5.22 -6.24
N ILE A 121 -11.31 -4.87 -6.29
CA ILE A 121 -11.88 -3.99 -7.32
C ILE A 121 -11.20 -2.61 -7.26
N PHE A 122 -11.03 -2.07 -6.05
CA PHE A 122 -10.41 -0.75 -5.85
C PHE A 122 -8.92 -0.75 -6.22
N ALA A 123 -8.16 -1.77 -5.81
CA ALA A 123 -6.72 -1.89 -6.11
C ALA A 123 -6.46 -2.00 -7.62
N ASN A 124 -7.31 -2.71 -8.35
CA ASN A 124 -7.20 -2.86 -9.81
C ASN A 124 -7.93 -1.77 -10.60
N GLU A 125 -8.46 -0.74 -9.92
CA GLU A 125 -9.22 0.38 -10.52
C GLU A 125 -10.38 -0.11 -11.42
N ALA A 126 -10.89 -1.31 -11.17
CA ALA A 126 -11.92 -1.94 -11.99
C ALA A 126 -13.26 -1.17 -11.86
N GLY A 127 -13.75 -0.67 -12.98
CA GLY A 127 -14.99 0.09 -13.03
C GLY A 127 -14.88 1.57 -12.60
N LEU A 128 -13.70 2.05 -12.16
CA LEU A 128 -13.49 3.45 -11.77
C LEU A 128 -13.21 4.39 -12.96
N GLY A 129 -12.92 3.84 -14.13
CA GLY A 129 -12.63 4.63 -15.34
C GLY A 129 -11.19 5.18 -15.45
N SER A 130 -10.38 5.09 -14.40
CA SER A 130 -8.99 5.56 -14.40
C SER A 130 -8.06 4.69 -15.25
N ALA A 131 -8.23 3.37 -15.24
CA ALA A 131 -7.44 2.45 -16.05
C ALA A 131 -7.57 2.71 -17.58
N PRO A 132 -8.76 2.94 -18.16
CA PRO A 132 -8.90 3.35 -19.56
C PRO A 132 -8.23 4.67 -19.89
N ILE A 133 -8.21 5.64 -18.96
CA ILE A 133 -7.51 6.93 -19.17
C ILE A 133 -6.02 6.71 -19.27
N ALA A 134 -5.43 5.88 -18.41
CA ALA A 134 -4.03 5.51 -18.48
C ALA A 134 -3.71 4.73 -19.78
N ALA A 135 -4.58 3.79 -20.17
CA ALA A 135 -4.45 3.02 -21.39
C ALA A 135 -4.53 3.87 -22.67
N ALA A 136 -5.21 5.02 -22.62
CA ALA A 136 -5.25 5.96 -23.76
C ALA A 136 -3.89 6.54 -24.13
N ALA A 137 -2.90 6.54 -23.23
CA ALA A 137 -1.53 6.95 -23.50
C ALA A 137 -0.67 5.84 -24.15
N ALA A 138 -1.20 4.63 -24.31
CA ALA A 138 -0.47 3.50 -24.86
C ALA A 138 -0.13 3.70 -26.35
N LYS A 139 1.11 3.32 -26.71
CA LYS A 139 1.61 3.39 -28.08
C LYS A 139 1.34 2.07 -28.81
N THR A 140 0.09 1.65 -28.90
CA THR A 140 -0.30 0.44 -29.63
C THR A 140 -1.60 0.67 -30.37
N ASN A 141 -1.70 0.05 -31.57
CA ASN A 141 -2.93 0.05 -32.36
C ASN A 141 -3.76 -1.23 -32.15
N GLU A 142 -3.26 -2.14 -31.31
CA GLU A 142 -3.90 -3.44 -31.04
C GLU A 142 -4.49 -3.46 -29.63
N PRO A 143 -5.82 -3.42 -29.47
CA PRO A 143 -6.48 -3.49 -28.16
C PRO A 143 -6.10 -4.72 -27.33
N ALA A 144 -5.94 -5.87 -28.01
CA ALA A 144 -5.56 -7.13 -27.35
C ALA A 144 -4.19 -7.04 -26.68
N ARG A 145 -3.23 -6.37 -27.32
CA ARG A 145 -1.89 -6.15 -26.76
C ARG A 145 -1.93 -5.30 -25.47
N GLN A 146 -2.74 -4.25 -25.49
CA GLN A 146 -2.95 -3.44 -24.27
C GLN A 146 -3.63 -4.24 -23.16
N GLY A 147 -4.58 -5.09 -23.50
CA GLY A 147 -5.24 -6.00 -22.56
C GLY A 147 -4.25 -6.94 -21.86
N LEU A 148 -3.31 -7.52 -22.60
CA LEU A 148 -2.24 -8.36 -22.04
C LEU A 148 -1.34 -7.61 -21.06
N VAL A 149 -0.97 -6.36 -21.40
CA VAL A 149 -0.17 -5.50 -20.50
C VAL A 149 -0.93 -5.22 -19.20
N THR A 150 -2.21 -4.87 -19.29
CA THR A 150 -3.04 -4.61 -18.11
C THR A 150 -3.22 -5.86 -17.25
N MET A 151 -3.38 -7.03 -17.87
CA MET A 151 -3.45 -8.31 -17.16
C MET A 151 -2.15 -8.59 -16.37
N THR A 152 -0.99 -8.33 -16.98
CA THR A 152 0.31 -8.49 -16.31
C THR A 152 0.44 -7.55 -15.11
N GLN A 153 0.01 -6.30 -15.26
CA GLN A 153 -0.01 -5.32 -14.17
C GLN A 153 -0.87 -5.83 -13.00
N THR A 154 -2.09 -6.27 -13.28
CA THR A 154 -3.01 -6.82 -12.27
C THR A 154 -2.41 -8.03 -11.56
N PHE A 155 -1.72 -8.92 -12.29
CA PHE A 155 -1.04 -10.07 -11.71
C PHE A 155 0.06 -9.65 -10.73
N ILE A 156 0.93 -8.72 -11.14
CA ILE A 156 2.03 -8.24 -10.30
C ILE A 156 1.48 -7.58 -9.03
N ASP A 157 0.52 -6.68 -9.17
CA ASP A 157 -0.06 -5.95 -8.04
C ASP A 157 -0.79 -6.90 -7.07
N SER A 158 -1.76 -7.66 -7.57
CA SER A 158 -2.64 -8.46 -6.71
C SER A 158 -1.98 -9.73 -6.19
N ILE A 159 -1.20 -10.45 -7.03
CA ILE A 159 -0.62 -11.72 -6.63
C ILE A 159 0.73 -11.52 -5.93
N ILE A 160 1.59 -10.63 -6.42
CA ILE A 160 2.91 -10.47 -5.83
C ILE A 160 2.87 -9.45 -4.68
N ILE A 161 2.55 -8.19 -4.97
CA ILE A 161 2.66 -7.10 -3.99
C ILE A 161 1.67 -7.27 -2.84
N CYS A 162 0.39 -7.52 -3.13
CA CYS A 162 -0.62 -7.70 -2.08
C CYS A 162 -0.38 -8.94 -1.25
N SER A 163 0.11 -10.06 -1.83
CA SER A 163 0.44 -11.25 -1.05
C SER A 163 1.63 -11.02 -0.13
N MET A 164 2.67 -10.33 -0.59
CA MET A 164 3.82 -9.97 0.24
C MET A 164 3.41 -9.06 1.41
N THR A 165 2.58 -8.05 1.13
CA THR A 165 2.04 -7.17 2.17
C THR A 165 1.19 -7.94 3.17
N GLY A 166 0.27 -8.78 2.69
CA GLY A 166 -0.59 -9.59 3.54
C GLY A 166 0.20 -10.54 4.44
N LEU A 167 1.22 -11.20 3.90
CA LEU A 167 2.12 -12.05 4.69
C LEU A 167 2.87 -11.25 5.76
N ALA A 168 3.41 -10.08 5.40
CA ALA A 168 4.09 -9.22 6.36
C ALA A 168 3.17 -8.82 7.52
N LEU A 169 1.92 -8.43 7.25
CA LEU A 169 0.93 -8.06 8.25
C LEU A 169 0.57 -9.24 9.18
N VAL A 170 0.37 -10.43 8.62
CA VAL A 170 -0.01 -11.62 9.39
C VAL A 170 1.16 -12.14 10.22
N MET A 171 2.37 -12.19 9.66
CA MET A 171 3.57 -12.64 10.36
C MET A 171 3.94 -11.75 11.55
N THR A 172 3.66 -10.45 11.46
CA THR A 172 3.92 -9.46 12.52
C THR A 172 2.74 -9.24 13.45
N ASN A 173 1.56 -9.79 13.12
CA ASN A 173 0.30 -9.61 13.87
C ASN A 173 -0.14 -8.14 14.03
N THR A 174 0.30 -7.26 13.16
CA THR A 174 0.01 -5.81 13.24
C THR A 174 -1.41 -5.46 12.83
N TYR A 175 -2.09 -6.33 12.08
CA TYR A 175 -3.50 -6.15 11.72
C TYR A 175 -4.44 -6.11 12.93
N ASN A 176 -4.00 -6.61 14.10
CA ASN A 176 -4.78 -6.62 15.35
C ASN A 176 -4.55 -5.38 16.23
N ILE A 177 -3.70 -4.43 15.83
CA ILE A 177 -3.43 -3.23 16.62
C ILE A 177 -4.59 -2.25 16.47
N PRO A 178 -5.32 -1.92 17.56
CA PRO A 178 -6.43 -0.98 17.50
C PRO A 178 -5.96 0.42 17.09
N GLY A 179 -6.72 1.09 16.24
CA GLY A 179 -6.45 2.49 15.84
C GLY A 179 -5.43 2.67 14.73
N LEU A 180 -4.82 1.59 14.22
CA LEU A 180 -3.99 1.66 13.02
C LEU A 180 -4.82 1.35 11.77
N GLU A 181 -4.75 2.23 10.77
CA GLU A 181 -5.46 2.07 9.50
C GLU A 181 -4.57 2.41 8.31
N GLY A 182 -4.86 1.80 7.16
CA GLY A 182 -4.20 2.09 5.89
C GLY A 182 -2.67 1.85 5.92
N ALA A 183 -1.90 2.83 5.48
CA ALA A 183 -0.44 2.75 5.38
C ALA A 183 0.25 2.59 6.74
N ALA A 184 -0.34 3.11 7.82
CA ALA A 184 0.24 3.00 9.16
C ALA A 184 0.36 1.54 9.63
N VAL A 185 -0.60 0.67 9.26
CA VAL A 185 -0.54 -0.77 9.57
C VAL A 185 0.65 -1.42 8.88
N THR A 186 0.89 -1.10 7.61
CA THR A 186 2.02 -1.64 6.83
C THR A 186 3.35 -1.14 7.41
N SER A 187 3.47 0.14 7.71
CA SER A 187 4.65 0.72 8.34
C SER A 187 4.95 0.06 9.69
N ALA A 188 3.93 -0.15 10.54
CA ALA A 188 4.09 -0.86 11.80
C ALA A 188 4.53 -2.32 11.60
N ALA A 189 4.06 -3.00 10.53
CA ALA A 189 4.48 -4.35 10.21
C ALA A 189 5.96 -4.43 9.86
N PHE A 190 6.44 -3.50 9.03
CA PHE A 190 7.86 -3.45 8.68
C PHE A 190 8.73 -3.07 9.88
N GLN A 191 8.29 -2.16 10.75
CA GLN A 191 9.00 -1.84 11.99
C GLN A 191 9.10 -3.05 12.94
N ALA A 192 8.01 -3.77 13.13
CA ALA A 192 7.98 -4.96 13.99
C ALA A 192 8.76 -6.14 13.38
N GLY A 193 8.74 -6.28 12.06
CA GLY A 193 9.38 -7.38 11.34
C GLY A 193 10.87 -7.18 11.06
N LEU A 194 11.37 -5.93 11.06
CA LEU A 194 12.74 -5.55 10.75
C LEU A 194 13.34 -4.67 11.85
N PRO A 195 13.64 -5.23 13.03
CA PRO A 195 14.11 -4.44 14.19
C PRO A 195 15.48 -3.79 13.99
N PHE A 196 16.23 -4.19 12.96
CA PHE A 196 17.54 -3.62 12.62
C PHE A 196 17.45 -2.42 11.66
N VAL A 197 16.26 -2.13 11.10
CA VAL A 197 16.04 -0.97 10.24
C VAL A 197 15.50 0.18 11.08
N PRO A 198 16.09 1.38 10.99
CA PRO A 198 15.58 2.55 11.71
C PRO A 198 14.12 2.85 11.34
N PRO A 199 13.26 3.19 12.32
CA PRO A 199 11.84 3.46 12.07
C PRO A 199 11.62 4.60 11.07
N GLU A 200 12.55 5.55 11.01
CA GLU A 200 12.49 6.65 10.03
C GLU A 200 12.58 6.13 8.59
N VAL A 201 13.44 5.15 8.33
CA VAL A 201 13.58 4.56 6.98
C VAL A 201 12.35 3.74 6.61
N VAL A 202 11.79 3.00 7.57
CA VAL A 202 10.60 2.17 7.37
C VAL A 202 9.38 3.02 6.99
N SER A 203 9.28 4.26 7.45
CA SER A 203 8.15 5.14 7.13
C SER A 203 8.08 5.52 5.64
N PHE A 204 9.15 5.32 4.86
CA PHE A 204 9.20 5.55 3.41
C PHE A 204 8.98 4.29 2.56
N ILE A 205 8.85 3.13 3.16
CA ILE A 205 8.57 1.85 2.48
C ILE A 205 7.07 1.65 2.34
#